data_f6b40f5e830b2159f688e3e5dbb96596
#
_entry.id   f6b40f5e830b2159f688e3e5dbb96596
#
_cell.length_a   1.000
_cell.length_b   1.000
_cell.length_c   1.000
_cell.angle_alpha   90.00
_cell.angle_beta   90.00
_cell.angle_gamma   90.00
#
_symmetry.space_group_name_H-M   'P 1'
#
loop_
_entity.id
_entity.type
_entity.pdbx_description
1 polymer ?
#
loop_
_entity_poly.entity_id
_entity_poly.type
_entity_poly.pdbx_seq_one_letter_code
_entity_poly.pdbx_strand_id
1 'polypeptide(L)'
;MAYDYVIVTDSTANLPEDMIEKYELEILSLNYYIDGEEHKGDIKGEKTDMAPFYSMMRQKKEITTSLVTVGDAMDLLENIVKEGKDYIYIGFSSGLSGTFQAVSLVTDSLSQKYPERKLYAVDSLAAALGEGLLVKYVIDNRENGMSVSENADWVVNHRNNICHWFTVDDLFFL
;
A
#
# COMPACT_ATOMS: atom_id res chain seq x y z
N MET A 1 -1.04 -17.99 14.90
CA MET A 1 -1.29 -18.93 13.77
C MET A 1 -0.75 -18.24 12.53
N ALA A 2 -0.05 -18.93 11.64
CA ALA A 2 0.39 -18.31 10.39
C ALA A 2 -0.84 -18.07 9.50
N TYR A 3 -0.89 -16.91 8.86
CA TYR A 3 -1.95 -16.59 7.90
C TYR A 3 -1.75 -17.35 6.59
N ASP A 4 -2.86 -17.71 5.93
CA ASP A 4 -2.84 -18.45 4.67
C ASP A 4 -2.35 -17.58 3.50
N TYR A 5 -2.44 -16.26 3.63
CA TYR A 5 -1.96 -15.30 2.65
C TYR A 5 -1.53 -13.97 3.30
N VAL A 6 -0.68 -13.23 2.61
CA VAL A 6 -0.17 -11.93 3.03
C VAL A 6 -1.06 -10.80 2.49
N ILE A 7 -1.37 -9.82 3.33
CA ILE A 7 -1.97 -8.57 2.89
C ILE A 7 -0.84 -7.55 2.70
N VAL A 8 -0.76 -7.00 1.50
CA VAL A 8 0.21 -5.98 1.09
C VAL A 8 -0.55 -4.69 0.80
N THR A 9 -0.01 -3.56 1.21
CA THR A 9 -0.48 -2.24 0.79
C THR A 9 0.73 -1.32 0.60
N ASP A 10 0.51 -0.07 0.35
CA ASP A 10 1.60 0.91 0.26
C ASP A 10 1.52 1.97 1.37
N SER A 11 2.57 2.76 1.51
CA SER A 11 2.68 3.73 2.61
C SER A 11 1.62 4.84 2.58
N THR A 12 0.88 4.98 1.47
CA THR A 12 -0.20 5.98 1.38
C THR A 12 -1.45 5.60 2.17
N ALA A 13 -1.59 4.32 2.56
CA ALA A 13 -2.69 3.86 3.41
C ALA A 13 -2.65 4.44 4.84
N ASN A 14 -1.51 5.02 5.25
CA ASN A 14 -1.31 5.68 6.54
C ASN A 14 -1.74 4.81 7.74
N LEU A 15 -1.38 3.52 7.70
CA LEU A 15 -1.75 2.58 8.75
C LEU A 15 -0.91 2.81 10.01
N PRO A 16 -1.50 2.64 11.21
CA PRO A 16 -0.74 2.63 12.46
C PRO A 16 0.22 1.45 12.52
N GLU A 17 1.42 1.66 13.08
CA GLU A 17 2.47 0.64 13.20
C GLU A 17 2.00 -0.60 13.96
N ASP A 18 1.25 -0.42 15.04
CA ASP A 18 0.68 -1.53 15.82
C ASP A 18 -0.29 -2.41 15.01
N MET A 19 -0.98 -1.83 14.02
CA MET A 19 -1.81 -2.58 13.08
C MET A 19 -0.95 -3.38 12.08
N ILE A 20 0.10 -2.75 11.54
CA ILE A 20 1.03 -3.40 10.60
C ILE A 20 1.67 -4.61 11.26
N GLU A 21 2.22 -4.44 12.46
CA GLU A 21 2.85 -5.51 13.23
C GLU A 21 1.85 -6.61 13.62
N LYS A 22 0.72 -6.23 14.21
CA LYS A 22 -0.28 -7.18 14.73
C LYS A 22 -0.83 -8.11 13.67
N TYR A 23 -1.05 -7.60 12.47
CA TYR A 23 -1.67 -8.34 11.37
C TYR A 23 -0.68 -8.81 10.31
N GLU A 24 0.62 -8.69 10.59
CA GLU A 24 1.70 -9.13 9.70
C GLU A 24 1.53 -8.59 8.27
N LEU A 25 1.27 -7.26 8.16
CA LEU A 25 1.12 -6.61 6.86
C LEU A 25 2.49 -6.34 6.24
N GLU A 26 2.55 -6.33 4.92
CA GLU A 26 3.71 -5.85 4.17
C GLU A 26 3.40 -4.52 3.50
N ILE A 27 4.35 -3.58 3.59
CA ILE A 27 4.18 -2.21 3.10
C ILE A 27 5.19 -1.92 2.01
N LEU A 28 4.69 -1.54 0.84
CA LEU A 28 5.49 -0.96 -0.24
C LEU A 28 5.66 0.54 0.03
N SER A 29 6.86 0.98 0.31
CA SER A 29 7.14 2.38 0.62
C SER A 29 7.24 3.22 -0.65
N LEU A 30 6.49 4.33 -0.71
CA LEU A 30 6.77 5.41 -1.65
C LEU A 30 7.94 6.22 -1.11
N ASN A 31 8.81 6.68 -2.00
CA ASN A 31 9.89 7.58 -1.63
C ASN A 31 9.46 9.04 -1.75
N TYR A 32 10.15 9.94 -1.05
CA TYR A 32 9.97 11.37 -1.19
C TYR A 32 11.33 12.05 -1.31
N TYR A 33 11.34 13.26 -1.87
CA TYR A 33 12.54 14.05 -2.12
C TYR A 33 12.40 15.39 -1.38
N ILE A 34 13.45 15.79 -0.69
CA ILE A 34 13.57 17.12 -0.09
C ILE A 34 14.76 17.81 -0.72
N ASP A 35 14.53 18.94 -1.38
CA ASP A 35 15.57 19.69 -2.08
C ASP A 35 16.39 18.79 -3.05
N GLY A 36 15.77 17.74 -3.62
CA GLY A 36 16.39 16.78 -4.54
C GLY A 36 17.08 15.58 -3.87
N GLU A 37 17.14 15.51 -2.54
CA GLU A 37 17.67 14.37 -1.80
C GLU A 37 16.57 13.34 -1.53
N GLU A 38 16.85 12.07 -1.86
CA GLU A 38 15.89 10.98 -1.72
C GLU A 38 15.79 10.46 -0.28
N HIS A 39 14.57 10.26 0.17
CA HIS A 39 14.23 9.67 1.47
C HIS A 39 13.18 8.56 1.29
N LYS A 40 13.27 7.51 2.07
CA LYS A 40 12.21 6.49 2.13
C LYS A 40 11.03 7.01 2.93
N GLY A 41 9.82 6.79 2.43
CA GLY A 41 8.58 7.30 3.05
C GLY A 41 8.19 6.54 4.30
N ASP A 42 8.45 5.25 4.33
CA ASP A 42 8.18 4.39 5.48
C ASP A 42 9.22 3.27 5.52
N ILE A 43 9.75 3.01 6.70
CA ILE A 43 10.69 1.90 6.94
C ILE A 43 10.10 1.07 8.07
N LYS A 44 9.76 -0.18 7.77
CA LYS A 44 9.17 -1.11 8.75
C LYS A 44 10.01 -1.16 10.03
N GLY A 45 9.37 -0.89 11.16
CA GLY A 45 10.01 -0.87 12.49
C GLY A 45 10.69 0.45 12.85
N GLU A 46 10.64 1.47 12.00
CA GLU A 46 11.15 2.81 12.31
C GLU A 46 9.98 3.78 12.51
N LYS A 47 9.97 4.46 13.67
CA LYS A 47 9.00 5.54 13.91
C LYS A 47 9.51 6.82 13.26
N THR A 48 8.84 7.24 12.18
CA THR A 48 9.13 8.52 11.55
C THR A 48 8.53 9.66 12.38
N ASP A 49 9.38 10.57 12.88
CA ASP A 49 8.89 11.83 13.45
C ASP A 49 8.44 12.76 12.32
N MET A 50 7.14 12.89 12.15
CA MET A 50 6.54 13.72 11.11
C MET A 50 6.60 15.23 11.41
N ALA A 51 6.94 15.64 12.63
CA ALA A 51 6.95 17.06 12.98
C ALA A 51 8.01 17.88 12.21
N PRO A 52 9.25 17.42 12.03
CA PRO A 52 10.23 18.07 11.16
C PRO A 52 9.77 18.13 9.69
N PHE A 53 9.19 17.05 9.17
CA PHE A 53 8.68 16.99 7.80
C PHE A 53 7.63 18.08 7.55
N TYR A 54 6.58 18.16 8.39
CA TYR A 54 5.56 19.20 8.25
C TYR A 54 6.10 20.61 8.50
N SER A 55 7.13 20.75 9.34
CA SER A 55 7.80 22.05 9.52
C SER A 55 8.50 22.49 8.22
N MET A 56 9.17 21.61 7.53
CA MET A 56 9.80 21.89 6.22
C MET A 56 8.75 22.26 5.17
N MET A 57 7.63 21.54 5.11
CA MET A 57 6.51 21.91 4.23
C MET A 57 6.02 23.33 4.49
N ARG A 58 5.81 23.72 5.76
CA ARG A 58 5.40 25.08 6.12
C ARG A 58 6.42 26.15 5.73
N GLN A 59 7.71 25.79 5.70
CA GLN A 59 8.80 26.64 5.21
C GLN A 59 8.89 26.68 3.68
N LYS A 60 7.96 25.99 2.98
CA LYS A 60 7.88 25.92 1.52
C LYS A 60 9.15 25.33 0.88
N LYS A 61 9.80 24.36 1.56
CA LYS A 61 10.83 23.57 0.93
C LYS A 61 10.23 22.77 -0.23
N GLU A 62 11.03 22.55 -1.26
CA GLU A 62 10.62 21.70 -2.37
C GLU A 62 10.57 20.24 -1.90
N ILE A 63 9.35 19.71 -1.77
CA ILE A 63 9.10 18.33 -1.39
C ILE A 63 8.25 17.69 -2.47
N THR A 64 8.76 16.61 -3.06
CA THR A 64 8.06 15.81 -4.08
C THR A 64 8.03 14.36 -3.67
N THR A 65 7.15 13.57 -4.28
CA THR A 65 7.04 12.13 -4.03
C THR A 65 7.31 11.35 -5.32
N SER A 66 7.75 10.10 -5.17
CA SER A 66 7.83 9.14 -6.28
C SER A 66 6.86 7.99 -6.07
N LEU A 67 6.56 7.29 -7.14
CA LEU A 67 5.82 6.03 -7.07
C LEU A 67 6.72 4.90 -6.54
N VAL A 68 6.11 3.79 -6.09
CA VAL A 68 6.81 2.52 -5.86
C VAL A 68 7.41 2.03 -7.17
N THR A 69 8.72 1.74 -7.18
CA THR A 69 9.37 1.25 -8.38
C THR A 69 9.00 -0.21 -8.66
N VAL A 70 9.08 -0.61 -9.93
CA VAL A 70 8.91 -2.03 -10.32
C VAL A 70 9.95 -2.92 -9.62
N GLY A 71 11.17 -2.39 -9.37
CA GLY A 71 12.22 -3.10 -8.65
C GLY A 71 11.84 -3.39 -7.20
N ASP A 72 11.45 -2.35 -6.45
CA ASP A 72 11.06 -2.50 -5.04
C ASP A 72 9.83 -3.42 -4.90
N ALA A 73 8.85 -3.28 -5.78
CA ALA A 73 7.69 -4.15 -5.81
C ALA A 73 8.07 -5.61 -6.10
N MET A 74 8.96 -5.85 -7.07
CA MET A 74 9.42 -7.19 -7.41
C MET A 74 10.15 -7.84 -6.23
N ASP A 75 11.07 -7.11 -5.60
CA ASP A 75 11.88 -7.63 -4.48
C ASP A 75 11.00 -8.06 -3.30
N LEU A 76 10.02 -7.24 -2.92
CA LEU A 76 9.12 -7.57 -1.81
C LEU A 76 8.17 -8.71 -2.18
N LEU A 77 7.46 -8.59 -3.30
CA LEU A 77 6.39 -9.52 -3.66
C LEU A 77 6.93 -10.91 -4.05
N GLU A 78 8.07 -10.97 -4.77
CA GLU A 78 8.68 -12.26 -5.10
C GLU A 78 9.18 -13.00 -3.86
N ASN A 79 9.65 -12.29 -2.82
CA ASN A 79 10.05 -12.94 -1.57
C ASN A 79 8.85 -13.60 -0.88
N ILE A 80 7.68 -12.95 -0.84
CA ILE A 80 6.44 -13.54 -0.31
C ILE A 80 6.11 -14.84 -1.06
N VAL A 81 6.18 -14.81 -2.39
CA VAL A 81 5.86 -15.95 -3.24
C VAL A 81 6.88 -17.09 -3.07
N LYS A 82 8.17 -16.78 -2.96
CA LYS A 82 9.24 -17.76 -2.68
C LYS A 82 9.09 -18.46 -1.33
N GLU A 83 8.49 -17.81 -0.36
CA GLU A 83 8.11 -18.42 0.92
C GLU A 83 6.89 -19.34 0.81
N GLY A 84 6.32 -19.48 -0.39
CA GLY A 84 5.16 -20.33 -0.64
C GLY A 84 3.82 -19.71 -0.25
N LYS A 85 3.77 -18.40 -0.07
CA LYS A 85 2.55 -17.66 0.33
C LYS A 85 1.85 -17.03 -0.87
N ASP A 86 0.54 -16.96 -0.77
CA ASP A 86 -0.31 -16.15 -1.64
C ASP A 86 -0.34 -14.71 -1.12
N TYR A 87 -0.78 -13.73 -1.92
CA TYR A 87 -0.98 -12.36 -1.43
C TYR A 87 -2.12 -11.62 -2.12
N ILE A 88 -2.61 -10.60 -1.42
CA ILE A 88 -3.45 -9.55 -1.98
C ILE A 88 -2.80 -8.19 -1.70
N TYR A 89 -2.58 -7.42 -2.77
CA TYR A 89 -2.14 -6.02 -2.68
C TYR A 89 -3.36 -5.11 -2.87
N ILE A 90 -3.56 -4.20 -1.89
CA ILE A 90 -4.54 -3.12 -1.95
C ILE A 90 -3.75 -1.84 -2.16
N GLY A 91 -3.90 -1.24 -3.33
CA GLY A 91 -3.04 -0.15 -3.75
C GLY A 91 -3.70 1.22 -3.79
N PHE A 92 -2.88 2.23 -3.64
CA PHE A 92 -3.22 3.63 -3.86
C PHE A 92 -3.92 3.83 -5.20
N SER A 93 -4.94 4.69 -5.23
CA SER A 93 -5.75 4.94 -6.43
C SER A 93 -4.92 5.16 -7.70
N SER A 94 -5.22 4.38 -8.73
CA SER A 94 -4.61 4.53 -10.06
C SER A 94 -4.89 5.89 -10.72
N GLY A 95 -5.91 6.60 -10.25
CA GLY A 95 -6.23 7.96 -10.67
C GLY A 95 -5.30 9.03 -10.08
N LEU A 96 -4.52 8.68 -9.06
CA LEU A 96 -3.64 9.61 -8.33
C LEU A 96 -2.15 9.29 -8.49
N SER A 97 -1.80 8.01 -8.68
CA SER A 97 -0.40 7.56 -8.76
C SER A 97 -0.23 6.41 -9.74
N GLY A 98 0.94 6.31 -10.34
CA GLY A 98 1.38 5.16 -11.12
C GLY A 98 1.78 3.93 -10.29
N THR A 99 1.75 4.02 -8.96
CA THR A 99 2.14 2.94 -8.04
C THR A 99 1.34 1.66 -8.29
N PHE A 100 0.00 1.78 -8.40
CA PHE A 100 -0.84 0.62 -8.69
C PHE A 100 -0.44 -0.08 -9.99
N GLN A 101 -0.18 0.67 -11.07
CA GLN A 101 0.25 0.10 -12.35
C GLN A 101 1.56 -0.66 -12.22
N ALA A 102 2.54 -0.10 -11.52
CA ALA A 102 3.85 -0.73 -11.32
C ALA A 102 3.69 -2.07 -10.56
N VAL A 103 2.92 -2.08 -9.48
CA VAL A 103 2.67 -3.29 -8.68
C VAL A 103 1.82 -4.32 -9.44
N SER A 104 0.83 -3.88 -10.21
CA SER A 104 0.00 -4.76 -11.04
C SER A 104 0.83 -5.49 -12.10
N LEU A 105 1.74 -4.79 -12.79
CA LEU A 105 2.67 -5.42 -13.75
C LEU A 105 3.56 -6.48 -13.10
N VAL A 106 4.05 -6.22 -11.89
CA VAL A 106 4.83 -7.20 -11.12
C VAL A 106 3.96 -8.39 -10.74
N THR A 107 2.74 -8.16 -10.26
CA THR A 107 1.79 -9.22 -9.90
C THR A 107 1.47 -10.13 -11.10
N ASP A 108 1.23 -9.55 -12.28
CA ASP A 108 0.99 -10.31 -13.51
C ASP A 108 2.21 -11.16 -13.91
N SER A 109 3.42 -10.60 -13.80
CA SER A 109 4.67 -11.30 -14.07
C SER A 109 4.88 -12.48 -13.10
N LEU A 110 4.64 -12.26 -11.81
CA LEU A 110 4.77 -13.28 -10.78
C LEU A 110 3.69 -14.38 -10.94
N SER A 111 2.46 -14.02 -11.31
CA SER A 111 1.39 -14.99 -11.58
C SER A 111 1.73 -15.93 -12.77
N GLN A 112 2.43 -15.41 -13.78
CA GLN A 112 2.91 -16.24 -14.89
C GLN A 112 4.07 -17.16 -14.47
N LYS A 113 4.96 -16.66 -13.59
CA LYS A 113 6.13 -17.41 -13.11
C LYS A 113 5.77 -18.47 -12.07
N TYR A 114 4.74 -18.22 -11.26
CA TYR A 114 4.28 -19.06 -10.16
C TYR A 114 2.78 -19.36 -10.30
N PRO A 115 2.37 -20.15 -11.31
CA PRO A 115 0.95 -20.33 -11.65
C PRO A 115 0.15 -21.08 -10.58
N GLU A 116 0.79 -21.71 -9.61
CA GLU A 116 0.16 -22.36 -8.47
C GLU A 116 -0.21 -21.36 -7.34
N ARG A 117 0.31 -20.12 -7.41
CA ARG A 117 0.03 -19.08 -6.42
C ARG A 117 -1.16 -18.22 -6.81
N LYS A 118 -1.89 -17.77 -5.81
CA LYS A 118 -3.02 -16.84 -5.98
C LYS A 118 -2.56 -15.44 -5.59
N LEU A 119 -2.29 -14.62 -6.58
CA LEU A 119 -1.70 -13.31 -6.42
C LEU A 119 -2.66 -12.26 -6.99
N TYR A 120 -3.04 -11.29 -6.16
CA TYR A 120 -4.00 -10.26 -6.54
C TYR A 120 -3.43 -8.88 -6.30
N ALA A 121 -3.62 -7.98 -7.27
CA ALA A 121 -3.45 -6.54 -7.11
C ALA A 121 -4.80 -5.86 -7.36
N VAL A 122 -5.30 -5.13 -6.37
CA VAL A 122 -6.59 -4.46 -6.44
C VAL A 122 -6.41 -2.96 -6.23
N ASP A 123 -6.87 -2.18 -7.21
CA ASP A 123 -6.93 -0.73 -7.10
C ASP A 123 -8.01 -0.34 -6.09
N SER A 124 -7.62 0.35 -5.03
CA SER A 124 -8.56 0.78 -3.99
C SER A 124 -9.54 1.86 -4.48
N LEU A 125 -9.14 2.63 -5.51
CA LEU A 125 -9.77 3.90 -5.93
C LEU A 125 -9.86 4.92 -4.78
N ALA A 126 -8.98 4.77 -3.79
CA ALA A 126 -8.95 5.55 -2.56
C ALA A 126 -7.53 6.07 -2.26
N ALA A 127 -7.41 6.88 -1.24
CA ALA A 127 -6.16 7.45 -0.76
C ALA A 127 -6.20 7.56 0.77
N ALA A 128 -5.02 7.60 1.40
CA ALA A 128 -4.87 7.86 2.82
C ALA A 128 -5.80 6.99 3.69
N LEU A 129 -6.53 7.58 4.63
CA LEU A 129 -7.41 6.85 5.54
C LEU A 129 -8.55 6.10 4.83
N GLY A 130 -8.95 6.52 3.62
CA GLY A 130 -9.94 5.78 2.81
C GLY A 130 -9.38 4.44 2.33
N GLU A 131 -8.15 4.43 1.85
CA GLU A 131 -7.41 3.21 1.51
C GLU A 131 -7.15 2.37 2.76
N GLY A 132 -6.67 2.99 3.85
CA GLY A 132 -6.43 2.31 5.13
C GLY A 132 -7.69 1.65 5.70
N LEU A 133 -8.86 2.28 5.56
CA LEU A 133 -10.14 1.68 5.95
C LEU A 133 -10.46 0.45 5.11
N LEU A 134 -10.20 0.49 3.80
CA LEU A 134 -10.40 -0.67 2.93
C LEU A 134 -9.46 -1.82 3.33
N VAL A 135 -8.18 -1.54 3.61
CA VAL A 135 -7.21 -2.53 4.13
C VAL A 135 -7.71 -3.11 5.45
N LYS A 136 -8.28 -2.30 6.34
CA LYS A 136 -8.87 -2.79 7.60
C LYS A 136 -10.00 -3.80 7.36
N TYR A 137 -10.87 -3.57 6.38
CA TYR A 137 -11.89 -4.56 6.01
C TYR A 137 -11.28 -5.84 5.42
N VAL A 138 -10.22 -5.73 4.62
CA VAL A 138 -9.49 -6.89 4.09
C VAL A 138 -8.90 -7.73 5.22
N ILE A 139 -8.37 -7.07 6.26
CA ILE A 139 -7.89 -7.73 7.49
C ILE A 139 -9.04 -8.48 8.16
N ASP A 140 -10.17 -7.79 8.41
CA ASP A 140 -11.32 -8.40 9.09
C ASP A 140 -11.87 -9.62 8.32
N ASN A 141 -11.93 -9.53 7.01
CA ASN A 141 -12.33 -10.64 6.14
C ASN A 141 -11.37 -11.84 6.29
N ARG A 142 -10.06 -11.60 6.31
CA ARG A 142 -9.04 -12.65 6.54
C ARG A 142 -9.19 -13.28 7.92
N GLU A 143 -9.37 -12.48 8.96
CA GLU A 143 -9.61 -12.96 10.34
C GLU A 143 -10.88 -13.81 10.44
N ASN A 144 -11.88 -13.55 9.61
CA ASN A 144 -13.11 -14.33 9.51
C ASN A 144 -13.01 -15.55 8.57
N GLY A 145 -11.80 -15.86 8.08
CA GLY A 145 -11.54 -17.06 7.29
C GLY A 145 -11.83 -16.93 5.79
N MET A 146 -12.01 -15.71 5.28
CA MET A 146 -12.20 -15.47 3.85
C MET A 146 -10.89 -15.78 3.09
N SER A 147 -10.98 -16.57 2.03
CA SER A 147 -9.83 -16.87 1.16
C SER A 147 -9.33 -15.62 0.43
N VAL A 148 -8.08 -15.64 -0.05
CA VAL A 148 -7.49 -14.52 -0.80
C VAL A 148 -8.31 -14.14 -2.03
N SER A 149 -8.85 -15.12 -2.76
CA SER A 149 -9.66 -14.90 -3.97
C SER A 149 -10.99 -14.23 -3.63
N GLU A 150 -11.70 -14.75 -2.62
CA GLU A 150 -12.97 -14.15 -2.16
C GLU A 150 -12.77 -12.74 -1.62
N ASN A 151 -11.64 -12.49 -0.93
CA ASN A 151 -11.34 -11.18 -0.40
C ASN A 151 -11.01 -10.17 -1.52
N ALA A 152 -10.29 -10.59 -2.56
CA ALA A 152 -10.05 -9.77 -3.74
C ALA A 152 -11.37 -9.39 -4.45
N ASP A 153 -12.25 -10.35 -4.66
CA ASP A 153 -13.58 -10.12 -5.23
C ASP A 153 -14.42 -9.18 -4.34
N TRP A 154 -14.35 -9.39 -3.02
CA TRP A 154 -15.03 -8.53 -2.06
C TRP A 154 -14.58 -7.08 -2.20
N VAL A 155 -13.27 -6.81 -2.26
CA VAL A 155 -12.72 -5.46 -2.42
C VAL A 155 -13.22 -4.81 -3.70
N VAL A 156 -13.14 -5.50 -4.84
CA VAL A 156 -13.61 -4.97 -6.13
C VAL A 156 -15.08 -4.55 -6.08
N ASN A 157 -15.92 -5.34 -5.39
CA ASN A 157 -17.36 -5.09 -5.29
C ASN A 157 -17.72 -3.99 -4.26
N HIS A 158 -16.85 -3.71 -3.27
CA HIS A 158 -17.19 -2.82 -2.15
C HIS A 158 -16.35 -1.54 -2.09
N ARG A 159 -15.23 -1.43 -2.82
CA ARG A 159 -14.34 -0.26 -2.79
C ARG A 159 -15.07 1.07 -3.04
N ASN A 160 -16.10 1.08 -3.89
CA ASN A 160 -16.90 2.27 -4.16
C ASN A 160 -17.87 2.65 -3.01
N ASN A 161 -18.01 1.80 -1.99
CA ASN A 161 -18.80 2.10 -0.79
C ASN A 161 -17.97 2.82 0.29
N ILE A 162 -16.66 2.93 0.09
CA ILE A 162 -15.80 3.70 0.98
C ILE A 162 -15.96 5.18 0.66
N CYS A 163 -16.61 5.91 1.56
CA CYS A 163 -16.80 7.35 1.43
C CYS A 163 -15.70 8.07 2.20
N HIS A 164 -14.93 8.90 1.52
CA HIS A 164 -13.89 9.73 2.14
C HIS A 164 -13.97 11.16 1.61
N TRP A 165 -13.74 12.10 2.51
CA TRP A 165 -13.77 13.52 2.25
C TRP A 165 -12.46 14.12 2.73
N PHE A 166 -11.84 14.94 1.90
CA PHE A 166 -10.61 15.62 2.26
C PHE A 166 -10.65 17.08 1.81
N THR A 167 -9.85 17.89 2.46
CA THR A 167 -9.63 19.30 2.11
C THR A 167 -8.19 19.69 2.41
N VAL A 168 -7.76 20.81 1.90
CA VAL A 168 -6.46 21.41 2.16
C VAL A 168 -6.65 22.84 2.62
N ASP A 169 -5.77 23.30 3.50
CA ASP A 169 -5.78 24.68 3.98
C ASP A 169 -5.24 25.67 2.93
N ASP A 170 -4.28 25.20 2.11
CA ASP A 170 -3.62 26.01 1.09
C ASP A 170 -3.42 25.16 -0.17
N LEU A 171 -3.95 25.62 -1.30
CA LEU A 171 -3.82 24.98 -2.61
C LEU A 171 -2.37 24.89 -3.11
N PHE A 172 -1.44 25.62 -2.50
CA PHE A 172 -0.01 25.51 -2.81
C PHE A 172 0.54 24.09 -2.58
N PHE A 173 -0.11 23.30 -1.73
CA PHE A 173 0.32 21.94 -1.38
C PHE A 173 -0.40 20.81 -2.16
N LEU A 174 -1.10 21.17 -3.24
CA LEU A 174 -1.75 20.20 -4.15
C LEU A 174 -0.91 19.95 -5.41
#